data_15468901f4e2f944c20296e53bc4c9be
#
_entry.id   15468901f4e2f944c20296e53bc4c9be
#
_cell.length_a   1.000
_cell.length_b   1.000
_cell.length_c   1.000
_cell.angle_alpha   90.00
_cell.angle_beta   90.00
_cell.angle_gamma   90.00
#
_symmetry.space_group_name_H-M   'P 1'
#
loop_
_entity.id
_entity.type
_entity.pdbx_description
1 polymer ?
#
loop_
_entity_poly.entity_id
_entity_poly.type
_entity_poly.pdbx_seq_one_letter_code
_entity_poly.pdbx_strand_id
1 'polypeptide(L)'
;QANLVVVGGDTAQSVFAFRGASSRFLQDFPAEHDIELTESYRRPTPACISIVDSDGRLRDVVANTVRRRHLEDAVPWRDIAVIVRSTSDIGQMRRTLLAAGVPVHINPTDVVLAEQRLVSAVLLALRALEEDLSNSELEELLTGPVGGADPVTLRRLIRGLRRWDSTTRGIDSLRGLLYGELPDFNGQLTEREYSILERVRAVLSAGRDALASGASVEEVLWAVWSATELDNRLQASALRGGATGSQADRDLDAMMALFDAAGDYVERRPDSSLSAFLTHITEQELPTGVRDRRTAIPQAVEILTAHGAVGREWDTVIVAGAQEGAWPSLGETGSIFGQEDLIDLLDRDIEPDTPVSHIASRLAEERRLFHVATTRHRNRLLI
;
A
#
# COMPACT_ATOMS: atom_id res chain seq x y z
N GLN A 1 -35.57 16.76 -10.96
CA GLN A 1 -35.88 15.53 -11.74
C GLN A 1 -35.07 15.61 -13.02
N ALA A 2 -34.25 14.59 -13.34
CA ALA A 2 -33.54 14.52 -14.61
C ALA A 2 -34.53 14.07 -15.69
N ASN A 3 -34.52 14.75 -16.83
CA ASN A 3 -35.38 14.38 -17.98
C ASN A 3 -34.81 13.22 -18.81
N LEU A 4 -33.54 12.90 -18.60
CA LEU A 4 -32.84 11.79 -19.25
C LEU A 4 -31.80 11.21 -18.27
N VAL A 5 -31.80 9.90 -18.13
CA VAL A 5 -30.78 9.15 -17.37
C VAL A 5 -30.13 8.18 -18.35
N VAL A 6 -28.80 8.24 -18.45
CA VAL A 6 -28.01 7.31 -19.26
C VAL A 6 -27.08 6.57 -18.31
N VAL A 7 -27.14 5.24 -18.31
CA VAL A 7 -26.27 4.35 -17.56
C VAL A 7 -25.41 3.57 -18.54
N GLY A 8 -24.11 3.57 -18.35
CA GLY A 8 -23.18 2.86 -19.22
C GLY A 8 -22.14 2.09 -18.40
N GLY A 9 -21.73 0.93 -18.88
CA GLY A 9 -20.71 0.10 -18.24
C GLY A 9 -20.32 -1.09 -19.08
N ASP A 10 -19.30 -1.81 -18.62
CA ASP A 10 -18.82 -3.06 -19.22
C ASP A 10 -18.73 -4.14 -18.13
N THR A 11 -19.59 -5.15 -18.24
CA THR A 11 -19.64 -6.26 -17.28
C THR A 11 -18.37 -7.10 -17.28
N ALA A 12 -17.64 -7.14 -18.43
CA ALA A 12 -16.36 -7.84 -18.54
C ALA A 12 -15.21 -7.11 -17.78
N GLN A 13 -15.40 -5.86 -17.39
CA GLN A 13 -14.46 -5.07 -16.59
C GLN A 13 -14.91 -4.90 -15.13
N SER A 14 -15.91 -5.64 -14.68
CA SER A 14 -16.36 -5.66 -13.28
C SER A 14 -15.40 -6.52 -12.44
N VAL A 15 -14.42 -5.85 -11.81
CA VAL A 15 -13.31 -6.48 -11.05
C VAL A 15 -13.25 -6.02 -9.58
N PHE A 16 -14.30 -5.41 -9.06
CA PHE A 16 -14.39 -4.91 -7.70
C PHE A 16 -15.44 -5.63 -6.86
N ALA A 17 -15.66 -6.95 -7.13
CA ALA A 17 -16.61 -7.74 -6.37
C ALA A 17 -16.23 -7.82 -4.87
N PHE A 18 -14.95 -7.86 -4.55
CA PHE A 18 -14.43 -7.78 -3.18
C PHE A 18 -14.82 -6.48 -2.42
N ARG A 19 -15.30 -5.46 -3.14
CA ARG A 19 -15.87 -4.21 -2.57
C ARG A 19 -17.40 -4.19 -2.61
N GLY A 20 -18.03 -5.32 -2.84
CA GLY A 20 -19.48 -5.41 -2.98
C GLY A 20 -20.03 -4.90 -4.32
N ALA A 21 -19.15 -4.61 -5.31
CA ALA A 21 -19.60 -4.23 -6.65
C ALA A 21 -20.18 -5.45 -7.38
N SER A 22 -21.39 -5.30 -7.95
CA SER A 22 -22.04 -6.33 -8.73
C SER A 22 -22.40 -5.81 -10.12
N SER A 23 -22.06 -6.59 -11.16
CA SER A 23 -22.48 -6.29 -12.53
C SER A 23 -23.98 -6.40 -12.76
N ARG A 24 -24.71 -7.05 -11.83
CA ARG A 24 -26.18 -7.18 -11.89
C ARG A 24 -26.86 -5.83 -11.89
N PHE A 25 -26.38 -4.85 -11.14
CA PHE A 25 -26.97 -3.50 -11.13
C PHE A 25 -27.02 -2.84 -12.51
N LEU A 26 -26.03 -3.14 -13.38
CA LEU A 26 -26.05 -2.67 -14.76
C LEU A 26 -26.98 -3.52 -15.64
N GLN A 27 -26.95 -4.85 -15.45
CA GLN A 27 -27.74 -5.80 -16.25
C GLN A 27 -29.25 -5.68 -15.97
N ASP A 28 -29.63 -5.48 -14.70
CA ASP A 28 -31.01 -5.43 -14.24
C ASP A 28 -31.56 -3.97 -14.23
N PHE A 29 -30.78 -2.99 -14.71
CA PHE A 29 -31.22 -1.60 -14.72
C PHE A 29 -32.44 -1.43 -15.67
N PRO A 30 -33.59 -0.94 -15.19
CA PRO A 30 -34.75 -0.77 -16.01
C PRO A 30 -34.56 0.39 -17.02
N ALA A 31 -34.24 0.07 -18.26
CA ALA A 31 -34.01 1.03 -19.30
C ALA A 31 -35.14 0.94 -20.38
N GLU A 32 -35.56 2.08 -20.93
CA GLU A 32 -36.46 2.12 -22.10
C GLU A 32 -35.74 1.70 -23.39
N HIS A 33 -34.43 1.96 -23.44
CA HIS A 33 -33.57 1.61 -24.57
C HIS A 33 -32.28 1.01 -24.06
N ASP A 34 -31.94 -0.16 -24.59
CA ASP A 34 -30.65 -0.82 -24.35
C ASP A 34 -29.82 -0.77 -25.65
N ILE A 35 -28.58 -0.26 -25.54
CA ILE A 35 -27.68 -0.09 -26.68
C ILE A 35 -26.41 -0.85 -26.39
N GLU A 36 -26.19 -1.93 -27.09
CA GLU A 36 -24.91 -2.68 -27.01
C GLU A 36 -23.89 -2.11 -28.00
N LEU A 37 -22.74 -1.69 -27.51
CA LEU A 37 -21.62 -1.23 -28.34
C LEU A 37 -20.80 -2.44 -28.78
N THR A 38 -20.94 -2.83 -30.05
CA THR A 38 -20.33 -4.04 -30.62
C THR A 38 -18.96 -3.80 -31.24
N GLU A 39 -18.61 -2.56 -31.55
CA GLU A 39 -17.31 -2.23 -32.15
C GLU A 39 -16.31 -1.77 -31.10
N SER A 40 -15.14 -2.41 -31.06
CA SER A 40 -14.00 -1.99 -30.26
C SER A 40 -12.98 -1.25 -31.13
N TYR A 41 -12.68 0.00 -30.77
CA TYR A 41 -11.62 0.79 -31.43
C TYR A 41 -10.23 0.42 -30.94
N ARG A 42 -10.12 -0.42 -29.90
CA ARG A 42 -8.84 -1.04 -29.48
C ARG A 42 -8.56 -2.21 -30.41
N ARG A 43 -7.50 -2.10 -31.20
CA ARG A 43 -7.10 -3.17 -32.12
C ARG A 43 -6.48 -4.31 -31.32
N PRO A 44 -7.00 -5.53 -31.39
CA PRO A 44 -6.36 -6.67 -30.77
C PRO A 44 -5.04 -6.96 -31.52
N THR A 45 -3.93 -6.64 -30.89
CA THR A 45 -2.62 -7.05 -31.38
C THR A 45 -2.33 -8.45 -30.80
N PRO A 46 -1.78 -9.38 -31.59
CA PRO A 46 -1.38 -10.67 -31.04
C PRO A 46 -0.42 -10.51 -29.85
N ALA A 47 -0.72 -11.18 -28.74
CA ALA A 47 0.15 -11.18 -27.59
C ALA A 47 1.46 -11.91 -27.92
N CYS A 48 2.58 -11.35 -27.52
CA CYS A 48 3.85 -12.06 -27.48
C CYS A 48 3.92 -12.81 -26.14
N ILE A 49 3.95 -14.14 -26.17
CA ILE A 49 4.03 -14.96 -24.97
C ILE A 49 5.49 -15.36 -24.75
N SER A 50 6.01 -15.14 -23.53
CA SER A 50 7.35 -15.53 -23.13
C SER A 50 7.29 -16.49 -21.94
N ILE A 51 7.66 -17.74 -22.15
CA ILE A 51 7.72 -18.75 -21.08
C ILE A 51 9.14 -18.79 -20.54
N VAL A 52 9.28 -18.64 -19.24
CA VAL A 52 10.56 -18.63 -18.52
C VAL A 52 10.56 -19.64 -17.39
N ASP A 53 11.73 -20.06 -16.97
CA ASP A 53 11.95 -21.14 -15.99
C ASP A 53 12.16 -20.64 -14.55
N SER A 54 12.25 -19.33 -14.36
CA SER A 54 12.51 -18.74 -13.04
C SER A 54 12.09 -17.27 -12.95
N ASP A 55 11.80 -16.82 -11.73
CA ASP A 55 11.47 -15.42 -11.45
C ASP A 55 12.62 -14.46 -11.81
N GLY A 56 13.87 -14.91 -11.68
CA GLY A 56 15.03 -14.11 -12.11
C GLY A 56 14.96 -13.84 -13.60
N ARG A 57 14.72 -14.90 -14.38
CA ARG A 57 14.60 -14.84 -15.84
C ARG A 57 13.38 -14.01 -16.28
N LEU A 58 12.25 -14.15 -15.58
CA LEU A 58 11.07 -13.29 -15.80
C LEU A 58 11.43 -11.81 -15.71
N ARG A 59 12.10 -11.44 -14.63
CA ARG A 59 12.50 -10.05 -14.40
C ARG A 59 13.49 -9.53 -15.45
N ASP A 60 14.44 -10.36 -15.88
CA ASP A 60 15.38 -10.03 -16.95
C ASP A 60 14.69 -9.81 -18.29
N VAL A 61 13.72 -10.66 -18.63
CA VAL A 61 12.92 -10.52 -19.86
C VAL A 61 12.09 -9.25 -19.83
N VAL A 62 11.44 -8.95 -18.71
CA VAL A 62 10.67 -7.71 -18.54
C VAL A 62 11.59 -6.48 -18.70
N ALA A 63 12.71 -6.43 -17.98
CA ALA A 63 13.64 -5.30 -18.04
C ALA A 63 14.22 -5.10 -19.45
N ASN A 64 14.60 -6.20 -20.12
CA ASN A 64 15.07 -6.17 -21.50
C ASN A 64 14.00 -5.66 -22.46
N THR A 65 12.77 -6.14 -22.35
CA THR A 65 11.65 -5.73 -23.22
C THR A 65 11.38 -4.24 -23.05
N VAL A 66 11.27 -3.76 -21.81
CA VAL A 66 11.05 -2.34 -21.50
C VAL A 66 12.14 -1.47 -22.13
N ARG A 67 13.43 -1.84 -21.93
CA ARG A 67 14.57 -1.08 -22.49
C ARG A 67 14.56 -1.08 -24.02
N ARG A 68 14.31 -2.22 -24.65
CA ARG A 68 14.26 -2.32 -26.12
C ARG A 68 13.15 -1.47 -26.70
N ARG A 69 11.95 -1.48 -26.08
CA ARG A 69 10.83 -0.64 -26.52
C ARG A 69 11.18 0.85 -26.50
N HIS A 70 11.93 1.28 -25.48
CA HIS A 70 12.34 2.67 -25.40
C HIS A 70 13.52 2.98 -26.35
N LEU A 71 14.56 2.15 -26.37
CA LEU A 71 15.82 2.44 -27.07
C LEU A 71 15.75 2.14 -28.58
N GLU A 72 15.07 1.05 -28.97
CA GLU A 72 14.98 0.62 -30.36
C GLU A 72 13.73 1.16 -31.06
N ASP A 73 12.59 1.17 -30.37
CA ASP A 73 11.29 1.55 -30.93
C ASP A 73 10.89 2.99 -30.56
N ALA A 74 11.73 3.72 -29.82
CA ALA A 74 11.54 5.11 -29.37
C ALA A 74 10.23 5.36 -28.59
N VAL A 75 9.66 4.34 -27.94
CA VAL A 75 8.46 4.50 -27.12
C VAL A 75 8.82 5.27 -25.84
N PRO A 76 8.13 6.35 -25.52
CA PRO A 76 8.35 7.09 -24.28
C PRO A 76 8.15 6.19 -23.05
N TRP A 77 8.95 6.36 -22.00
CA TRP A 77 8.83 5.58 -20.78
C TRP A 77 7.40 5.59 -20.18
N ARG A 78 6.72 6.74 -20.21
CA ARG A 78 5.36 6.92 -19.72
C ARG A 78 4.29 6.12 -20.49
N ASP A 79 4.63 5.66 -21.69
CA ASP A 79 3.73 4.88 -22.54
C ASP A 79 3.97 3.38 -22.43
N ILE A 80 4.76 2.94 -21.43
CA ILE A 80 5.04 1.54 -21.11
C ILE A 80 4.54 1.23 -19.70
N ALA A 81 3.78 0.15 -19.55
CA ALA A 81 3.33 -0.34 -18.25
C ALA A 81 3.72 -1.81 -18.02
N VAL A 82 4.02 -2.12 -16.76
CA VAL A 82 4.19 -3.49 -16.26
C VAL A 82 3.07 -3.77 -15.28
N ILE A 83 2.21 -4.72 -15.62
CA ILE A 83 1.06 -5.13 -14.82
C ILE A 83 1.39 -6.42 -14.10
N VAL A 84 1.21 -6.41 -12.78
CA VAL A 84 1.39 -7.58 -11.91
C VAL A 84 0.06 -7.96 -11.25
N ARG A 85 -0.03 -9.19 -10.73
CA ARG A 85 -1.26 -9.63 -10.05
C ARG A 85 -1.33 -9.11 -8.62
N SER A 86 -0.23 -9.11 -7.90
CA SER A 86 -0.16 -8.74 -6.49
C SER A 86 0.69 -7.50 -6.26
N THR A 87 0.32 -6.69 -5.26
CA THR A 87 1.12 -5.56 -4.77
C THR A 87 2.48 -6.00 -4.25
N SER A 88 2.60 -7.22 -3.70
CA SER A 88 3.87 -7.81 -3.24
C SER A 88 4.93 -7.89 -4.36
N ASP A 89 4.50 -8.06 -5.61
CA ASP A 89 5.39 -8.21 -6.77
C ASP A 89 5.94 -6.85 -7.25
N ILE A 90 5.22 -5.76 -6.97
CA ILE A 90 5.60 -4.39 -7.37
C ILE A 90 7.00 -4.04 -6.88
N GLY A 91 7.28 -4.30 -5.59
CA GLY A 91 8.56 -3.94 -4.98
C GLY A 91 9.76 -4.65 -5.63
N GLN A 92 9.59 -5.90 -6.02
CA GLN A 92 10.63 -6.70 -6.67
C GLN A 92 10.86 -6.26 -8.12
N MET A 93 9.78 -6.06 -8.86
CA MET A 93 9.81 -5.59 -10.25
C MET A 93 10.46 -4.20 -10.35
N ARG A 94 10.10 -3.30 -9.43
CA ARG A 94 10.71 -1.98 -9.30
C ARG A 94 12.23 -2.05 -9.14
N ARG A 95 12.72 -2.85 -8.18
CA ARG A 95 14.18 -2.99 -7.96
C ARG A 95 14.90 -3.44 -9.23
N THR A 96 14.30 -4.39 -9.94
CA THR A 96 14.87 -4.91 -11.20
C THR A 96 14.94 -3.83 -12.29
N LEU A 97 13.86 -3.10 -12.52
CA LEU A 97 13.82 -2.05 -13.54
C LEU A 97 14.78 -0.91 -13.20
N LEU A 98 14.83 -0.47 -11.94
CA LEU A 98 15.79 0.56 -11.50
C LEU A 98 17.24 0.09 -11.65
N ALA A 99 17.56 -1.17 -11.32
CA ALA A 99 18.89 -1.74 -11.53
C ALA A 99 19.27 -1.81 -13.02
N ALA A 100 18.27 -1.95 -13.91
CA ALA A 100 18.46 -1.90 -15.36
C ALA A 100 18.54 -0.47 -15.94
N GLY A 101 18.50 0.57 -15.09
CA GLY A 101 18.54 1.97 -15.50
C GLY A 101 17.22 2.51 -16.08
N VAL A 102 16.11 1.82 -15.81
CA VAL A 102 14.75 2.24 -16.23
C VAL A 102 14.11 3.11 -15.16
N PRO A 103 13.70 4.34 -15.46
CA PRO A 103 12.94 5.16 -14.53
C PRO A 103 11.56 4.52 -14.29
N VAL A 104 11.17 4.38 -13.02
CA VAL A 104 9.93 3.70 -12.61
C VAL A 104 9.06 4.64 -11.81
N HIS A 105 7.78 4.66 -12.16
CA HIS A 105 6.72 5.28 -11.40
C HIS A 105 5.78 4.19 -10.84
N ILE A 106 5.44 4.31 -9.58
CA ILE A 106 4.40 3.50 -8.92
C ILE A 106 3.39 4.51 -8.40
N ASN A 107 2.14 4.32 -8.76
CA ASN A 107 1.10 5.19 -8.24
C ASN A 107 0.95 4.92 -6.73
N PRO A 108 1.00 5.93 -5.86
CA PRO A 108 0.77 5.75 -4.43
C PRO A 108 -0.55 5.04 -4.11
N THR A 109 -1.54 5.16 -4.98
CA THR A 109 -2.85 4.49 -4.84
C THR A 109 -2.82 2.97 -4.99
N ASP A 110 -1.74 2.39 -5.50
CA ASP A 110 -1.63 0.94 -5.71
C ASP A 110 -0.96 0.20 -4.53
N VAL A 111 -0.46 0.95 -3.54
CA VAL A 111 0.10 0.40 -2.31
C VAL A 111 -0.87 0.70 -1.17
N VAL A 112 -1.21 -0.32 -0.38
CA VAL A 112 -2.02 -0.11 0.84
C VAL A 112 -1.30 0.89 1.73
N LEU A 113 -1.98 1.97 2.11
CA LEU A 113 -1.37 3.08 2.84
C LEU A 113 -0.70 2.61 4.12
N ALA A 114 -1.35 1.73 4.88
CA ALA A 114 -0.85 1.17 6.12
C ALA A 114 0.42 0.31 5.95
N GLU A 115 0.66 -0.29 4.77
CA GLU A 115 1.83 -1.12 4.49
C GLU A 115 3.06 -0.30 4.05
N GLN A 116 2.91 0.98 3.79
CA GLN A 116 4.04 1.83 3.47
C GLN A 116 4.94 1.99 4.70
N ARG A 117 6.23 1.72 4.54
CA ARG A 117 7.19 1.61 5.64
C ARG A 117 7.16 2.79 6.62
N LEU A 118 7.03 4.02 6.12
CA LEU A 118 6.99 5.21 6.97
C LEU A 118 5.66 5.31 7.68
N VAL A 119 4.56 5.09 6.95
CA VAL A 119 3.20 5.11 7.51
C VAL A 119 3.03 4.03 8.56
N SER A 120 3.44 2.78 8.28
CA SER A 120 3.43 1.67 9.25
C SER A 120 4.19 2.03 10.54
N ALA A 121 5.35 2.68 10.42
CA ALA A 121 6.13 3.10 11.61
C ALA A 121 5.44 4.20 12.42
N VAL A 122 4.75 5.14 11.77
CA VAL A 122 3.98 6.19 12.45
C VAL A 122 2.71 5.61 13.07
N LEU A 123 1.99 4.72 12.38
CA LEU A 123 0.84 4.01 12.94
C LEU A 123 1.23 3.18 14.16
N LEU A 124 2.40 2.54 14.13
CA LEU A 124 2.95 1.81 15.28
C LEU A 124 3.24 2.74 16.47
N ALA A 125 3.78 3.94 16.21
CA ALA A 125 4.00 4.94 17.24
C ALA A 125 2.67 5.45 17.83
N LEU A 126 1.65 5.67 17.00
CA LEU A 126 0.30 6.05 17.45
C LEU A 126 -0.34 4.94 18.29
N ARG A 127 -0.21 3.67 17.88
CA ARG A 127 -0.72 2.53 18.66
C ARG A 127 -0.04 2.42 20.02
N ALA A 128 1.25 2.70 20.11
CA ALA A 128 2.00 2.73 21.38
C ALA A 128 1.52 3.79 22.38
N LEU A 129 0.64 4.71 21.97
CA LEU A 129 0.04 5.69 22.89
C LEU A 129 -1.09 5.09 23.71
N GLU A 130 -1.79 4.08 23.19
CA GLU A 130 -2.99 3.48 23.80
C GLU A 130 -2.78 2.02 24.23
N GLU A 131 -1.85 1.30 23.58
CA GLU A 131 -1.65 -0.13 23.80
C GLU A 131 -0.18 -0.47 24.13
N ASP A 132 0.01 -1.51 24.92
CA ASP A 132 1.33 -2.08 25.16
C ASP A 132 1.82 -2.86 23.93
N LEU A 133 2.92 -2.42 23.34
CA LEU A 133 3.53 -3.11 22.20
C LEU A 133 4.13 -4.46 22.63
N SER A 134 4.03 -5.46 21.78
CA SER A 134 4.81 -6.70 21.90
C SER A 134 6.30 -6.43 21.77
N ASN A 135 7.14 -7.37 22.16
CA ASN A 135 8.61 -7.20 22.07
C ASN A 135 9.08 -6.98 20.63
N SER A 136 8.47 -7.65 19.66
CA SER A 136 8.78 -7.48 18.23
C SER A 136 8.41 -6.10 17.73
N GLU A 137 7.24 -5.60 18.11
CA GLU A 137 6.76 -4.26 17.74
C GLU A 137 7.59 -3.15 18.39
N LEU A 138 8.02 -3.37 19.63
CA LEU A 138 8.94 -2.46 20.31
C LEU A 138 10.30 -2.39 19.60
N GLU A 139 10.84 -3.54 19.17
CA GLU A 139 12.06 -3.58 18.36
C GLU A 139 11.87 -2.90 17.00
N GLU A 140 10.72 -3.09 16.37
CA GLU A 140 10.36 -2.44 15.10
C GLU A 140 10.26 -0.92 15.25
N LEU A 141 9.61 -0.43 16.30
CA LEU A 141 9.49 1.01 16.59
C LEU A 141 10.89 1.65 16.75
N LEU A 142 11.80 0.96 17.46
CA LEU A 142 13.15 1.48 17.72
C LEU A 142 14.06 1.39 16.50
N THR A 143 13.95 0.34 15.67
CA THR A 143 14.79 0.15 14.47
C THR A 143 14.18 0.77 13.22
N GLY A 144 12.88 1.09 13.25
CA GLY A 144 12.16 1.75 12.18
C GLY A 144 12.54 3.23 11.99
N PRO A 145 11.86 3.91 11.06
CA PRO A 145 12.12 5.33 10.77
C PRO A 145 12.01 6.25 11.99
N VAL A 146 11.11 5.96 12.93
CA VAL A 146 10.88 6.75 14.14
C VAL A 146 12.08 6.68 15.09
N GLY A 147 12.52 5.49 15.47
CA GLY A 147 13.65 5.31 16.40
C GLY A 147 15.01 5.45 15.72
N GLY A 148 15.15 4.97 14.49
CA GLY A 148 16.36 5.09 13.69
C GLY A 148 17.58 4.31 14.24
N ALA A 149 17.35 3.32 15.11
CA ALA A 149 18.40 2.48 15.64
C ALA A 149 18.84 1.41 14.64
N ASP A 150 20.14 1.19 14.53
CA ASP A 150 20.60 -0.03 13.88
C ASP A 150 20.50 -1.23 14.86
N PRO A 151 20.36 -2.47 14.35
CA PRO A 151 20.18 -3.66 15.20
C PRO A 151 21.32 -3.91 16.18
N VAL A 152 22.53 -3.43 15.91
CA VAL A 152 23.70 -3.59 16.81
C VAL A 152 23.57 -2.62 17.98
N THR A 153 23.21 -1.36 17.69
CA THR A 153 23.00 -0.33 18.70
C THR A 153 21.82 -0.70 19.61
N LEU A 154 20.72 -1.21 19.07
CA LEU A 154 19.58 -1.69 19.87
C LEU A 154 19.99 -2.83 20.82
N ARG A 155 20.75 -3.82 20.34
CA ARG A 155 21.26 -4.91 21.20
C ARG A 155 22.22 -4.40 22.28
N ARG A 156 23.00 -3.34 22.02
CA ARG A 156 23.85 -2.70 23.01
C ARG A 156 23.02 -1.96 24.05
N LEU A 157 22.01 -1.21 23.62
CA LEU A 157 21.06 -0.54 24.51
C LEU A 157 20.41 -1.54 25.48
N ILE A 158 19.81 -2.62 24.98
CA ILE A 158 19.19 -3.66 25.81
C ILE A 158 20.19 -4.28 26.80
N ARG A 159 21.43 -4.50 26.35
CA ARG A 159 22.49 -5.01 27.25
C ARG A 159 22.94 -3.97 28.27
N GLY A 160 22.98 -2.70 27.91
CA GLY A 160 23.28 -1.60 28.84
C GLY A 160 22.22 -1.48 29.92
N LEU A 161 20.95 -1.54 29.55
CA LEU A 161 19.80 -1.52 30.47
C LEU A 161 19.83 -2.71 31.43
N ARG A 162 20.16 -3.92 30.94
CA ARG A 162 20.32 -5.09 31.80
C ARG A 162 21.50 -4.99 32.79
N ARG A 163 22.55 -4.23 32.46
CA ARG A 163 23.66 -3.96 33.42
C ARG A 163 23.28 -2.90 34.43
N TRP A 164 22.49 -1.91 34.01
CA TRP A 164 21.99 -0.87 34.89
C TRP A 164 20.97 -1.43 35.88
N ASP A 165 20.01 -2.23 35.41
CA ASP A 165 19.06 -2.96 36.26
C ASP A 165 19.15 -4.47 35.96
N SER A 166 19.78 -5.21 36.85
CA SER A 166 19.94 -6.65 36.73
C SER A 166 18.70 -7.45 37.16
N THR A 167 17.69 -6.79 37.76
CA THR A 167 16.49 -7.44 38.29
C THR A 167 15.43 -7.66 37.21
N THR A 168 15.41 -6.81 36.19
CA THR A 168 14.46 -6.85 35.08
C THR A 168 15.16 -7.30 33.79
N ARG A 169 14.35 -7.85 32.85
CA ARG A 169 14.84 -8.10 31.49
C ARG A 169 15.06 -6.77 30.77
N GLY A 170 16.18 -6.60 30.07
CA GLY A 170 16.53 -5.35 29.42
C GLY A 170 15.45 -4.82 28.45
N ILE A 171 14.65 -5.70 27.83
CA ILE A 171 13.51 -5.29 26.97
C ILE A 171 12.33 -4.75 27.79
N ASP A 172 12.10 -5.31 28.99
CA ASP A 172 11.03 -4.85 29.88
C ASP A 172 11.44 -3.53 30.56
N SER A 173 12.72 -3.38 30.90
CA SER A 173 13.29 -2.08 31.35
C SER A 173 13.13 -1.02 30.25
N LEU A 174 13.42 -1.37 29.01
CA LEU A 174 13.25 -0.48 27.86
C LEU A 174 11.80 -0.02 27.73
N ARG A 175 10.83 -0.96 27.81
CA ARG A 175 9.40 -0.64 27.76
C ARG A 175 9.00 0.34 28.88
N GLY A 176 9.40 0.10 30.10
CA GLY A 176 9.11 0.99 31.24
C GLY A 176 9.71 2.38 31.06
N LEU A 177 10.90 2.49 30.51
CA LEU A 177 11.59 3.75 30.28
C LEU A 177 11.00 4.58 29.12
N LEU A 178 10.28 4.00 28.20
CA LEU A 178 9.57 4.74 27.15
C LEU A 178 8.43 5.60 27.72
N TYR A 179 7.92 5.26 28.88
CA TYR A 179 6.76 5.89 29.49
C TYR A 179 7.04 6.65 30.80
N GLY A 180 8.14 6.35 31.47
CA GLY A 180 8.53 6.95 32.75
C GLY A 180 9.58 8.08 32.60
N GLU A 181 10.09 8.60 33.71
CA GLU A 181 11.25 9.49 33.71
C GLU A 181 12.53 8.70 33.41
N LEU A 182 13.49 9.34 32.73
CA LEU A 182 14.80 8.71 32.49
C LEU A 182 15.66 8.85 33.74
N PRO A 183 16.13 7.73 34.32
CA PRO A 183 17.05 7.76 35.43
C PRO A 183 18.48 8.09 34.97
N ASP A 184 19.37 8.31 35.93
CA ASP A 184 20.78 8.31 35.64
C ASP A 184 21.25 6.84 35.41
N PHE A 185 21.75 6.59 34.22
CA PHE A 185 22.26 5.27 33.86
C PHE A 185 23.69 4.99 34.32
N ASN A 186 24.28 5.90 35.10
CA ASN A 186 25.65 5.74 35.67
C ASN A 186 26.71 5.34 34.61
N GLY A 187 26.61 5.88 33.41
CA GLY A 187 27.54 5.60 32.32
C GLY A 187 27.38 4.22 31.67
N GLN A 188 26.30 3.47 31.97
CA GLN A 188 26.04 2.16 31.35
C GLN A 188 25.54 2.26 29.91
N LEU A 189 25.02 3.44 29.48
CA LEU A 189 24.63 3.75 28.13
C LEU A 189 25.59 4.75 27.51
N THR A 190 25.91 4.56 26.24
CA THR A 190 26.62 5.54 25.45
C THR A 190 25.64 6.65 25.01
N GLU A 191 26.15 7.83 24.63
CA GLU A 191 25.35 8.94 24.09
C GLU A 191 24.47 8.51 22.92
N ARG A 192 24.98 7.64 22.05
CA ARG A 192 24.23 7.10 20.91
C ARG A 192 23.04 6.22 21.33
N GLU A 193 23.24 5.36 22.34
CA GLU A 193 22.17 4.53 22.90
C GLU A 193 21.13 5.37 23.63
N TYR A 194 21.58 6.37 24.37
CA TYR A 194 20.73 7.32 25.08
C TYR A 194 19.88 8.13 24.11
N SER A 195 20.48 8.66 23.04
CA SER A 195 19.77 9.49 22.04
C SER A 195 18.64 8.75 21.31
N ILE A 196 18.75 7.42 21.13
CA ILE A 196 17.68 6.60 20.55
C ILE A 196 16.48 6.53 21.51
N LEU A 197 16.77 6.27 22.80
CA LEU A 197 15.74 6.20 23.82
C LEU A 197 15.03 7.56 23.97
N GLU A 198 15.78 8.63 24.02
CA GLU A 198 15.28 10.00 24.16
C GLU A 198 14.40 10.39 22.95
N ARG A 199 14.82 10.05 21.73
CA ARG A 199 14.05 10.33 20.50
C ARG A 199 12.68 9.65 20.51
N VAL A 200 12.61 8.35 20.77
CA VAL A 200 11.33 7.63 20.78
C VAL A 200 10.44 8.16 21.92
N ARG A 201 11.02 8.45 23.07
CA ARG A 201 10.28 9.06 24.17
C ARG A 201 9.68 10.41 23.80
N ALA A 202 10.45 11.30 23.15
CA ALA A 202 9.97 12.60 22.72
C ALA A 202 8.74 12.46 21.79
N VAL A 203 8.79 11.52 20.86
CA VAL A 203 7.68 11.21 19.95
C VAL A 203 6.44 10.72 20.73
N LEU A 204 6.62 9.75 21.64
CA LEU A 204 5.51 9.20 22.42
C LEU A 204 4.98 10.21 23.46
N SER A 205 5.84 11.08 24.01
CA SER A 205 5.39 12.15 24.92
C SER A 205 4.52 13.18 24.18
N ALA A 206 4.98 13.65 23.01
CA ALA A 206 4.23 14.61 22.20
C ALA A 206 2.83 14.08 21.84
N GLY A 207 2.72 12.81 21.45
CA GLY A 207 1.43 12.19 21.16
C GLY A 207 0.53 12.08 22.40
N ARG A 208 1.07 11.71 23.55
CA ARG A 208 0.31 11.63 24.81
C ARG A 208 -0.16 12.98 25.32
N ASP A 209 0.69 13.98 25.22
CA ASP A 209 0.34 15.35 25.64
C ASP A 209 -0.81 15.89 24.76
N ALA A 210 -0.78 15.60 23.46
CA ALA A 210 -1.87 15.90 22.55
C ALA A 210 -3.18 15.15 22.92
N LEU A 211 -3.10 13.83 23.17
CA LEU A 211 -4.27 13.05 23.62
C LEU A 211 -4.83 13.59 24.97
N ALA A 212 -3.96 13.88 25.92
CA ALA A 212 -4.37 14.40 27.24
C ALA A 212 -5.02 15.80 27.15
N SER A 213 -4.68 16.59 26.13
CA SER A 213 -5.32 17.88 25.86
C SER A 213 -6.67 17.76 25.15
N GLY A 214 -7.09 16.56 24.77
CA GLY A 214 -8.33 16.32 24.02
C GLY A 214 -8.21 16.68 22.53
N ALA A 215 -7.00 16.63 21.96
CA ALA A 215 -6.76 16.91 20.56
C ALA A 215 -7.43 15.86 19.66
N SER A 216 -7.80 16.26 18.45
CA SER A 216 -8.33 15.38 17.42
C SER A 216 -7.28 14.37 16.94
N VAL A 217 -7.72 13.30 16.27
CA VAL A 217 -6.82 12.29 15.70
C VAL A 217 -5.78 12.91 14.78
N GLU A 218 -6.17 13.90 13.97
CA GLU A 218 -5.27 14.61 13.06
C GLU A 218 -4.20 15.42 13.84
N GLU A 219 -4.60 16.07 14.90
CA GLU A 219 -3.67 16.85 15.76
C GLU A 219 -2.71 15.94 16.53
N VAL A 220 -3.18 14.77 16.99
CA VAL A 220 -2.31 13.75 17.62
C VAL A 220 -1.31 13.21 16.60
N LEU A 221 -1.77 12.88 15.38
CA LEU A 221 -0.88 12.48 14.29
C LEU A 221 0.16 13.54 13.97
N TRP A 222 -0.25 14.81 13.93
CA TRP A 222 0.66 15.93 13.71
C TRP A 222 1.70 16.07 14.83
N ALA A 223 1.30 15.95 16.09
CA ALA A 223 2.20 16.02 17.23
C ALA A 223 3.27 14.90 17.17
N VAL A 224 2.86 13.66 16.90
CA VAL A 224 3.74 12.52 16.72
C VAL A 224 4.69 12.74 15.54
N TRP A 225 4.17 13.12 14.38
CA TRP A 225 4.95 13.35 13.17
C TRP A 225 6.00 14.45 13.36
N SER A 226 5.60 15.59 13.88
CA SER A 226 6.50 16.74 14.11
C SER A 226 7.63 16.39 15.08
N ALA A 227 7.34 15.60 16.12
CA ALA A 227 8.35 15.19 17.09
C ALA A 227 9.39 14.19 16.52
N THR A 228 9.11 13.56 15.36
CA THR A 228 10.10 12.69 14.68
C THR A 228 11.21 13.46 13.98
N GLU A 229 10.99 14.72 13.61
CA GLU A 229 11.87 15.55 12.75
C GLU A 229 12.20 14.90 11.41
N LEU A 230 11.34 13.95 10.95
CA LEU A 230 11.54 13.24 9.68
C LEU A 230 11.21 14.11 8.48
N ASP A 231 10.29 15.05 8.61
CA ASP A 231 9.88 16.03 7.60
C ASP A 231 11.08 16.75 7.00
N ASN A 232 11.88 17.39 7.83
CA ASN A 232 13.07 18.13 7.42
C ASN A 232 14.12 17.23 6.74
N ARG A 233 14.33 16.04 7.26
CA ARG A 233 15.30 15.06 6.71
C ARG A 233 14.85 14.52 5.36
N LEU A 234 13.57 14.18 5.22
CA LEU A 234 13.00 13.68 3.97
C LEU A 234 12.97 14.79 2.92
N GLN A 235 12.55 16.00 3.28
CA GLN A 235 12.57 17.16 2.37
C GLN A 235 13.99 17.45 1.86
N ALA A 236 14.97 17.47 2.73
CA ALA A 236 16.36 17.67 2.33
C ALA A 236 16.88 16.52 1.43
N SER A 237 16.41 15.29 1.63
CA SER A 237 16.75 14.14 0.79
C SER A 237 16.08 14.24 -0.59
N ALA A 238 14.80 14.60 -0.63
CA ALA A 238 14.02 14.81 -1.84
C ALA A 238 14.68 15.88 -2.75
N LEU A 239 15.04 17.01 -2.18
CA LEU A 239 15.69 18.10 -2.91
C LEU A 239 17.08 17.72 -3.49
N ARG A 240 17.79 16.77 -2.89
CA ARG A 240 19.06 16.25 -3.44
C ARG A 240 18.87 15.36 -4.65
N GLY A 241 17.67 14.81 -4.85
CA GLY A 241 17.33 13.95 -5.98
C GLY A 241 17.99 12.56 -5.94
N GLY A 242 17.97 11.89 -7.09
CA GLY A 242 18.46 10.51 -7.22
C GLY A 242 17.50 9.48 -6.62
N ALA A 243 17.94 8.22 -6.51
CA ALA A 243 17.09 7.14 -6.01
C ALA A 243 16.64 7.35 -4.56
N THR A 244 17.49 7.91 -3.72
CA THR A 244 17.18 8.23 -2.32
C THR A 244 16.20 9.40 -2.23
N GLY A 245 16.35 10.42 -3.07
CA GLY A 245 15.43 11.55 -3.14
C GLY A 245 14.04 11.11 -3.60
N SER A 246 13.96 10.30 -4.66
CA SER A 246 12.67 9.75 -5.12
C SER A 246 12.00 8.82 -4.09
N GLN A 247 12.76 8.18 -3.19
CA GLN A 247 12.16 7.45 -2.07
C GLN A 247 11.62 8.42 -1.02
N ALA A 248 12.37 9.48 -0.71
CA ALA A 248 11.93 10.49 0.24
C ALA A 248 10.67 11.23 -0.23
N ASP A 249 10.55 11.53 -1.54
CA ASP A 249 9.33 12.10 -2.11
C ASP A 249 8.13 11.17 -1.88
N ARG A 250 8.27 9.87 -2.16
CA ARG A 250 7.19 8.91 -1.94
C ARG A 250 6.82 8.76 -0.47
N ASP A 251 7.80 8.80 0.42
CA ASP A 251 7.57 8.71 1.86
C ASP A 251 6.79 9.95 2.34
N LEU A 252 7.08 11.14 1.79
CA LEU A 252 6.32 12.38 2.05
C LEU A 252 4.90 12.31 1.46
N ASP A 253 4.75 11.85 0.22
CA ASP A 253 3.42 11.66 -0.41
C ASP A 253 2.55 10.70 0.41
N ALA A 254 3.14 9.63 0.93
CA ALA A 254 2.43 8.68 1.79
C ALA A 254 1.99 9.30 3.11
N MET A 255 2.82 10.14 3.71
CA MET A 255 2.43 10.88 4.93
C MET A 255 1.33 11.89 4.64
N MET A 256 1.39 12.60 3.50
CA MET A 256 0.29 13.50 3.09
C MET A 256 -1.03 12.73 2.95
N ALA A 257 -1.00 11.56 2.30
CA ALA A 257 -2.19 10.71 2.18
C ALA A 257 -2.72 10.23 3.55
N LEU A 258 -1.85 9.98 4.53
CA LEU A 258 -2.26 9.63 5.89
C LEU A 258 -2.93 10.82 6.59
N PHE A 259 -2.42 12.05 6.42
CA PHE A 259 -3.03 13.26 6.96
C PHE A 259 -4.39 13.53 6.31
N ASP A 260 -4.50 13.40 4.97
CA ASP A 260 -5.77 13.55 4.27
C ASP A 260 -6.80 12.53 4.79
N ALA A 261 -6.38 11.27 4.99
CA ALA A 261 -7.25 10.24 5.55
C ALA A 261 -7.68 10.53 7.00
N ALA A 262 -6.79 11.11 7.82
CA ALA A 262 -7.10 11.51 9.18
C ALA A 262 -8.07 12.70 9.21
N GLY A 263 -7.86 13.71 8.37
CA GLY A 263 -8.77 14.85 8.22
C GLY A 263 -10.17 14.41 7.77
N ASP A 264 -10.26 13.62 6.70
CA ASP A 264 -11.53 13.04 6.21
C ASP A 264 -12.24 12.20 7.28
N TYR A 265 -11.48 11.49 8.12
CA TYR A 265 -12.02 10.67 9.19
C TYR A 265 -12.60 11.53 10.30
N VAL A 266 -11.89 12.56 10.75
CA VAL A 266 -12.33 13.51 11.79
C VAL A 266 -13.56 14.30 11.31
N GLU A 267 -13.60 14.74 10.05
CA GLU A 267 -14.76 15.46 9.50
C GLU A 267 -16.04 14.59 9.55
N ARG A 268 -15.92 13.29 9.28
CA ARG A 268 -17.07 12.37 9.29
C ARG A 268 -17.43 11.87 10.69
N ARG A 269 -16.47 11.83 11.60
CA ARG A 269 -16.59 11.24 12.94
C ARG A 269 -15.81 12.07 13.98
N PRO A 270 -16.29 13.26 14.35
CA PRO A 270 -15.55 14.19 15.21
C PRO A 270 -15.19 13.64 16.59
N ASP A 271 -16.04 12.75 17.14
CA ASP A 271 -15.87 12.17 18.50
C ASP A 271 -15.19 10.77 18.48
N SER A 272 -14.54 10.40 17.38
CA SER A 272 -13.93 9.08 17.28
C SER A 272 -12.58 8.99 17.99
N SER A 273 -12.31 7.82 18.60
CA SER A 273 -11.05 7.54 19.28
C SER A 273 -9.90 7.28 18.31
N LEU A 274 -8.67 7.44 18.80
CA LEU A 274 -7.47 7.09 18.05
C LEU A 274 -7.46 5.60 17.64
N SER A 275 -7.88 4.69 18.55
CA SER A 275 -7.92 3.25 18.24
C SER A 275 -8.91 2.92 17.12
N ALA A 276 -10.05 3.61 17.06
CA ALA A 276 -11.01 3.43 15.98
C ALA A 276 -10.46 3.92 14.62
N PHE A 277 -9.67 4.99 14.63
CA PHE A 277 -8.95 5.43 13.42
C PHE A 277 -7.88 4.44 13.00
N LEU A 278 -7.06 3.93 13.93
CA LEU A 278 -6.04 2.93 13.65
C LEU A 278 -6.63 1.66 13.02
N THR A 279 -7.73 1.16 13.60
CA THR A 279 -8.49 0.03 13.05
C THR A 279 -8.97 0.35 11.63
N HIS A 280 -9.59 1.52 11.45
CA HIS A 280 -10.09 1.95 10.14
C HIS A 280 -9.00 2.00 9.06
N ILE A 281 -7.82 2.56 9.35
CA ILE A 281 -6.71 2.64 8.39
C ILE A 281 -6.08 1.26 8.14
N THR A 282 -6.00 0.40 9.16
CA THR A 282 -5.40 -0.94 9.02
C THR A 282 -6.32 -1.89 8.27
N GLU A 283 -7.64 -1.78 8.45
CA GLU A 283 -8.64 -2.57 7.73
C GLU A 283 -8.92 -2.04 6.32
N GLN A 284 -8.50 -0.80 6.02
CA GLN A 284 -8.56 -0.28 4.65
C GLN A 284 -7.51 -0.97 3.77
N GLU A 285 -7.87 -2.10 3.17
CA GLU A 285 -7.14 -2.68 2.03
C GLU A 285 -7.24 -1.79 0.76
N LEU A 286 -7.80 -0.61 0.90
CA LEU A 286 -8.08 0.28 -0.20
C LEU A 286 -6.87 1.15 -0.52
N PRO A 287 -6.38 1.16 -1.77
CA PRO A 287 -5.53 2.25 -2.23
C PRO A 287 -6.32 3.54 -2.05
N THR A 288 -5.85 4.41 -1.18
CA THR A 288 -6.45 5.73 -1.01
C THR A 288 -6.25 6.51 -2.30
N GLY A 289 -7.35 6.67 -3.04
CA GLY A 289 -7.35 7.42 -4.29
C GLY A 289 -7.20 8.91 -4.06
N VAL A 290 -6.04 9.36 -3.64
CA VAL A 290 -5.64 10.75 -3.76
C VAL A 290 -5.46 11.02 -5.24
N ARG A 291 -6.49 11.57 -5.87
CA ARG A 291 -6.42 12.08 -7.24
C ARG A 291 -5.54 13.32 -7.22
N ASP A 292 -4.25 13.14 -7.39
CA ASP A 292 -3.38 14.26 -7.70
C ASP A 292 -3.70 14.77 -9.11
N ARG A 293 -4.53 15.81 -9.16
CA ARG A 293 -4.98 16.45 -10.42
C ARG A 293 -3.94 17.39 -11.02
N ARG A 294 -2.71 17.49 -10.47
CA ARG A 294 -1.78 18.57 -10.83
C ARG A 294 -0.35 18.12 -11.15
N THR A 295 0.02 16.88 -11.01
CA THR A 295 1.37 16.42 -11.35
C THR A 295 1.50 16.10 -12.82
N ALA A 296 2.55 16.63 -13.46
CA ALA A 296 2.94 16.24 -14.80
C ALA A 296 3.18 14.72 -14.82
N ILE A 297 2.65 14.01 -15.83
CA ILE A 297 2.82 12.56 -15.98
C ILE A 297 4.33 12.28 -16.00
N PRO A 298 4.87 11.52 -15.04
CA PRO A 298 6.29 11.25 -14.97
C PRO A 298 6.80 10.56 -16.24
N GLN A 299 7.98 10.94 -16.72
CA GLN A 299 8.66 10.23 -17.82
C GLN A 299 9.27 8.94 -17.27
N ALA A 300 8.44 8.01 -16.85
CA ALA A 300 8.81 6.77 -16.19
C ALA A 300 7.86 5.65 -16.56
N VAL A 301 8.35 4.41 -16.52
CA VAL A 301 7.56 3.19 -16.70
C VAL A 301 6.67 3.00 -15.49
N GLU A 302 5.42 2.74 -15.72
CA GLU A 302 4.46 2.51 -14.64
C GLU A 302 4.39 1.03 -14.27
N ILE A 303 4.50 0.72 -12.97
CA ILE A 303 4.25 -0.61 -12.43
C ILE A 303 2.99 -0.51 -11.57
N LEU A 304 2.01 -1.37 -11.87
CA LEU A 304 0.72 -1.34 -11.20
C LEU A 304 0.08 -2.74 -11.18
N THR A 305 -0.95 -2.88 -10.36
CA THR A 305 -1.79 -4.08 -10.38
C THR A 305 -2.82 -4.01 -11.51
N ALA A 306 -3.40 -5.15 -11.85
CA ALA A 306 -4.48 -5.17 -12.85
C ALA A 306 -5.69 -4.33 -12.44
N HIS A 307 -5.99 -4.22 -11.14
CA HIS A 307 -7.04 -3.34 -10.62
C HIS A 307 -6.71 -1.86 -10.87
N GLY A 308 -5.46 -1.46 -10.66
CA GLY A 308 -4.99 -0.11 -10.93
C GLY A 308 -4.98 0.26 -12.42
N ALA A 309 -5.03 -0.74 -13.32
CA ALA A 309 -5.06 -0.55 -14.76
C ALA A 309 -6.45 -0.24 -15.33
N VAL A 310 -7.51 -0.33 -14.54
CA VAL A 310 -8.88 -0.06 -14.98
C VAL A 310 -9.00 1.38 -15.48
N GLY A 311 -9.57 1.55 -16.69
CA GLY A 311 -9.78 2.87 -17.30
C GLY A 311 -8.54 3.52 -17.91
N ARG A 312 -7.37 2.86 -17.87
CA ARG A 312 -6.09 3.39 -18.38
C ARG A 312 -5.63 2.63 -19.62
N GLU A 313 -4.65 3.16 -20.34
CA GLU A 313 -4.05 2.50 -21.50
C GLU A 313 -2.64 3.00 -21.79
N TRP A 314 -1.81 2.14 -22.36
CA TRP A 314 -0.43 2.43 -22.74
C TRP A 314 -0.12 1.91 -24.15
N ASP A 315 0.93 2.37 -24.75
CA ASP A 315 1.44 1.83 -26.01
C ASP A 315 1.81 0.35 -25.87
N THR A 316 2.61 0.07 -24.85
CA THR A 316 3.13 -1.28 -24.54
C THR A 316 2.72 -1.69 -23.15
N VAL A 317 2.13 -2.85 -23.03
CA VAL A 317 1.79 -3.49 -21.75
C VAL A 317 2.53 -4.82 -21.61
N ILE A 318 3.11 -5.04 -20.45
CA ILE A 318 3.75 -6.29 -20.06
C ILE A 318 2.98 -6.85 -18.87
N VAL A 319 2.36 -8.00 -19.03
CA VAL A 319 1.67 -8.72 -17.96
C VAL A 319 2.66 -9.75 -17.40
N ALA A 320 3.14 -9.53 -16.19
CA ALA A 320 4.18 -10.35 -15.59
C ALA A 320 3.59 -11.35 -14.58
N GLY A 321 4.07 -12.61 -14.64
CA GLY A 321 3.72 -13.64 -13.68
C GLY A 321 2.35 -14.30 -13.92
N ALA A 322 1.88 -14.33 -15.17
CA ALA A 322 0.67 -15.06 -15.54
C ALA A 322 0.94 -16.59 -15.54
N GLN A 323 0.95 -17.19 -14.35
CA GLN A 323 1.22 -18.61 -14.14
C GLN A 323 0.32 -19.18 -13.06
N GLU A 324 0.10 -20.50 -13.12
CA GLU A 324 -0.71 -21.19 -12.12
C GLU A 324 -0.18 -20.98 -10.70
N GLY A 325 -1.09 -20.75 -9.75
CA GLY A 325 -0.75 -20.43 -8.36
C GLY A 325 -0.42 -18.97 -8.08
N ALA A 326 -0.17 -18.15 -9.13
CA ALA A 326 0.02 -16.71 -9.01
C ALA A 326 -1.12 -15.92 -9.68
N TRP A 327 -1.43 -16.26 -10.94
CA TRP A 327 -2.55 -15.72 -11.68
C TRP A 327 -3.17 -16.79 -12.58
N PRO A 328 -4.35 -17.35 -12.28
CA PRO A 328 -5.36 -16.91 -11.28
C PRO A 328 -4.96 -17.21 -9.85
N SER A 329 -5.33 -16.29 -8.93
CA SER A 329 -5.22 -16.48 -7.50
C SER A 329 -6.56 -16.98 -6.95
N LEU A 330 -6.63 -18.28 -6.68
CA LEU A 330 -7.85 -18.95 -6.22
C LEU A 330 -7.86 -19.20 -4.70
N GLY A 331 -6.88 -18.64 -3.97
CA GLY A 331 -6.77 -18.75 -2.52
C GLY A 331 -8.01 -18.18 -1.80
N GLU A 332 -8.33 -18.75 -0.66
CA GLU A 332 -9.38 -18.20 0.21
C GLU A 332 -8.93 -16.85 0.75
N THR A 333 -9.69 -15.81 0.48
CA THR A 333 -9.60 -14.56 1.25
C THR A 333 -10.21 -14.86 2.60
N GLY A 334 -9.37 -15.23 3.58
CA GLY A 334 -9.83 -15.49 4.94
C GLY A 334 -10.39 -14.21 5.55
N SER A 335 -11.68 -13.99 5.39
CA SER A 335 -12.39 -12.96 6.13
C SER A 335 -12.74 -13.54 7.50
N ILE A 336 -12.25 -12.90 8.56
CA ILE A 336 -12.59 -13.23 9.97
C ILE A 336 -14.10 -13.11 10.22
N PHE A 337 -14.82 -12.39 9.37
CA PHE A 337 -16.24 -12.06 9.53
C PHE A 337 -17.20 -12.83 8.61
N GLY A 338 -16.74 -13.87 7.88
CA GLY A 338 -17.63 -14.63 6.99
C GLY A 338 -18.38 -13.75 5.97
N GLN A 339 -17.69 -12.78 5.34
CA GLN A 339 -18.33 -11.88 4.38
C GLN A 339 -18.97 -12.63 3.22
N GLU A 340 -18.38 -13.75 2.81
CA GLU A 340 -18.92 -14.58 1.74
C GLU A 340 -20.25 -15.23 2.18
N ASP A 341 -20.35 -15.69 3.42
CA ASP A 341 -21.57 -16.26 4.00
C ASP A 341 -22.67 -15.20 4.09
N LEU A 342 -22.32 -13.97 4.44
CA LEU A 342 -23.27 -12.86 4.49
C LEU A 342 -23.79 -12.49 3.09
N ILE A 343 -22.93 -12.47 2.09
CA ILE A 343 -23.30 -12.20 0.68
C ILE A 343 -24.19 -13.35 0.15
N ASP A 344 -23.87 -14.59 0.50
CA ASP A 344 -24.66 -15.75 0.10
C ASP A 344 -26.05 -15.74 0.77
N LEU A 345 -26.12 -15.31 2.02
CA LEU A 345 -27.40 -15.15 2.72
C LEU A 345 -28.24 -14.03 2.09
N LEU A 346 -27.63 -12.88 1.81
CA LEU A 346 -28.38 -11.70 1.32
C LEU A 346 -28.74 -11.80 -0.17
N ASP A 347 -27.84 -12.34 -1.01
CA ASP A 347 -28.02 -12.37 -2.47
C ASP A 347 -28.60 -13.69 -2.98
N ARG A 348 -28.43 -14.78 -2.23
CA ARG A 348 -28.78 -16.13 -2.68
C ARG A 348 -29.70 -16.90 -1.74
N ASP A 349 -30.01 -16.31 -0.59
CA ASP A 349 -30.84 -16.92 0.46
C ASP A 349 -30.24 -18.26 0.99
N ILE A 350 -28.91 -18.36 1.00
CA ILE A 350 -28.17 -19.53 1.48
C ILE A 350 -27.84 -19.30 2.96
N GLU A 351 -28.25 -20.25 3.81
CA GLU A 351 -27.97 -20.15 5.25
C GLU A 351 -26.46 -20.24 5.54
N PRO A 352 -25.97 -19.48 6.55
CA PRO A 352 -24.62 -19.61 7.08
C PRO A 352 -24.33 -21.08 7.44
N ASP A 353 -23.10 -21.53 7.28
CA ASP A 353 -22.65 -22.92 7.47
C ASP A 353 -23.04 -23.92 6.35
N THR A 354 -23.68 -23.47 5.28
CA THR A 354 -23.87 -24.31 4.10
C THR A 354 -22.57 -24.32 3.28
N PRO A 355 -21.92 -25.47 3.04
CA PRO A 355 -20.68 -25.50 2.28
C PRO A 355 -20.91 -25.12 0.82
N VAL A 356 -20.58 -23.89 0.44
CA VAL A 356 -20.66 -23.38 -0.95
C VAL A 356 -19.28 -23.24 -1.52
N SER A 357 -19.08 -23.71 -2.75
CA SER A 357 -17.81 -23.54 -3.45
C SER A 357 -17.81 -22.22 -4.25
N HIS A 358 -17.00 -21.26 -3.83
CA HIS A 358 -16.83 -19.97 -4.52
C HIS A 358 -15.77 -19.98 -5.63
N ILE A 359 -15.14 -21.13 -5.89
CA ILE A 359 -14.05 -21.26 -6.87
C ILE A 359 -14.46 -20.79 -8.27
N ALA A 360 -15.67 -21.14 -8.72
CA ALA A 360 -16.16 -20.71 -10.04
C ALA A 360 -16.35 -19.19 -10.13
N SER A 361 -16.86 -18.58 -9.07
CA SER A 361 -17.05 -17.14 -8.98
C SER A 361 -15.70 -16.39 -8.96
N ARG A 362 -14.75 -16.86 -8.15
CA ARG A 362 -13.38 -16.32 -8.08
C ARG A 362 -12.66 -16.47 -9.42
N LEU A 363 -12.78 -17.63 -10.07
CA LEU A 363 -12.19 -17.84 -11.39
C LEU A 363 -12.79 -16.88 -12.44
N ALA A 364 -14.08 -16.62 -12.38
CA ALA A 364 -14.73 -15.68 -13.27
C ALA A 364 -14.22 -14.24 -13.03
N GLU A 365 -13.97 -13.84 -11.77
CA GLU A 365 -13.39 -12.55 -11.43
C GLU A 365 -11.93 -12.46 -11.90
N GLU A 366 -11.11 -13.47 -11.66
CA GLU A 366 -9.72 -13.54 -12.13
C GLU A 366 -9.63 -13.46 -13.66
N ARG A 367 -10.57 -14.09 -14.39
CA ARG A 367 -10.67 -13.96 -15.85
C ARG A 367 -10.97 -12.53 -16.28
N ARG A 368 -11.90 -11.86 -15.62
CA ARG A 368 -12.19 -10.44 -15.90
C ARG A 368 -10.99 -9.56 -15.61
N LEU A 369 -10.29 -9.84 -14.50
CA LEU A 369 -9.09 -9.11 -14.12
C LEU A 369 -7.96 -9.29 -15.14
N PHE A 370 -7.75 -10.52 -15.62
CA PHE A 370 -6.81 -10.82 -16.69
C PHE A 370 -7.21 -10.16 -18.01
N HIS A 371 -8.50 -10.15 -18.34
CA HIS A 371 -9.03 -9.45 -19.50
C HIS A 371 -8.74 -7.94 -19.41
N VAL A 372 -8.95 -7.32 -18.25
CA VAL A 372 -8.58 -5.92 -18.03
C VAL A 372 -7.09 -5.73 -18.32
N ALA A 373 -6.21 -6.50 -17.71
CA ALA A 373 -4.76 -6.36 -17.88
C ALA A 373 -4.32 -6.48 -19.35
N THR A 374 -4.84 -7.47 -20.06
CA THR A 374 -4.46 -7.76 -21.46
C THR A 374 -5.07 -6.82 -22.48
N THR A 375 -6.10 -6.06 -22.12
CA THR A 375 -6.76 -5.10 -23.03
C THR A 375 -6.31 -3.65 -22.83
N ARG A 376 -5.28 -3.39 -22.02
CA ARG A 376 -4.78 -2.03 -21.77
C ARG A 376 -3.73 -1.55 -22.76
N HIS A 377 -3.25 -2.42 -23.65
CA HIS A 377 -2.27 -2.04 -24.66
C HIS A 377 -2.91 -1.42 -25.91
N ARG A 378 -2.20 -0.46 -26.53
CA ARG A 378 -2.56 0.10 -27.85
C ARG A 378 -1.83 -0.62 -28.98
N ASN A 379 -0.55 -0.92 -28.80
CA ASN A 379 0.29 -1.47 -29.87
C ASN A 379 0.93 -2.83 -29.52
N ARG A 380 1.38 -3.05 -28.30
CA ARG A 380 2.10 -4.28 -27.97
C ARG A 380 1.73 -4.85 -26.61
N LEU A 381 1.48 -6.15 -26.60
CA LEU A 381 1.25 -6.93 -25.40
C LEU A 381 2.33 -8.04 -25.29
N LEU A 382 2.99 -8.12 -24.12
CA LEU A 382 3.82 -9.23 -23.70
C LEU A 382 3.18 -9.89 -22.48
N ILE A 383 3.12 -11.22 -22.47
CA ILE A 383 2.65 -12.05 -21.34
C ILE A 383 3.73 -13.04 -20.98
#